data_4b4a5d173f79178854c85e0ae9e4b8da
#
_entry.id   4b4a5d173f79178854c85e0ae9e4b8da
#
_cell.length_a   1.000
_cell.length_b   1.000
_cell.length_c   1.000
_cell.angle_alpha   90.00
_cell.angle_beta   90.00
_cell.angle_gamma   90.00
#
_symmetry.space_group_name_H-M   'P 1'
#
loop_
_entity.id
_entity.type
_entity.pdbx_description
1 polymer ?
#
loop_
_entity_poly.entity_id
_entity_poly.type
_entity_poly.pdbx_seq_one_letter_code
_entity_poly.pdbx_strand_id
1 'polypeptide(L)'
;MKSKAFQVARWEFMEKVKSKAFIISLVLMPVITGAMVILPALFASKTDDESIRIGIIDGTQKLMQPLGEKIDREYRLKNNQPNYILRNISLGRSLEEARAEGARLVASDALEGFFSIPATVFDSGKVEYRTKNVGNFKVQERFSRAIEQVITEMRLSSRGLDAALIRKLTARVEIKPIKISEKGEESESSFGETFAKSYIGLFMLIFMVLTSGQLLVRSMLEEKSNRVIEVLLSSCTPRDMMIGKILGLSGLGILQMFVYALMGIALALKTNMNLLQPEYFIFTFMYAILGYVFYAAIFVAAGSPATTEQEAQQITAYISMLMVAPLALTLLVMQNPNSLIVKVLSYIPVLTPSIMVLRVSIQMPSMWEILATIALMIVSTAVMMWIAGKIFRIAILSYGKRPTLVELFHWVRE
;
A
#
# COMPACT_ATOMS: atom_id res chain seq x y z
N MET A 1 9.76 -33.49 30.72
CA MET A 1 8.36 -33.46 30.22
C MET A 1 8.21 -32.22 29.36
N LYS A 2 7.73 -32.34 28.10
CA LYS A 2 7.42 -31.16 27.26
C LYS A 2 6.26 -30.40 27.89
N SER A 3 6.32 -29.06 27.94
CA SER A 3 5.22 -28.26 28.50
C SER A 3 3.93 -28.54 27.74
N LYS A 4 2.80 -28.59 28.44
CA LYS A 4 1.50 -28.88 27.85
C LYS A 4 1.14 -27.82 26.78
N ALA A 5 1.50 -26.56 27.00
CA ALA A 5 1.37 -25.50 26.02
C ALA A 5 2.10 -25.80 24.70
N PHE A 6 3.30 -26.40 24.74
CA PHE A 6 4.04 -26.76 23.54
C PHE A 6 3.37 -27.92 22.78
N GLN A 7 2.74 -28.85 23.49
CA GLN A 7 1.97 -29.93 22.84
C GLN A 7 0.75 -29.42 22.11
N VAL A 8 0.02 -28.50 22.73
CA VAL A 8 -1.10 -27.77 22.09
C VAL A 8 -0.61 -26.97 20.88
N ALA A 9 0.50 -26.24 21.03
CA ALA A 9 1.07 -25.45 19.92
C ALA A 9 1.43 -26.33 18.71
N ARG A 10 2.09 -27.48 18.97
CA ARG A 10 2.44 -28.43 17.90
C ARG A 10 1.20 -28.98 17.21
N TRP A 11 0.18 -29.32 17.98
CA TRP A 11 -1.06 -29.88 17.43
C TRP A 11 -1.76 -28.84 16.55
N GLU A 12 -1.97 -27.62 17.04
CA GLU A 12 -2.56 -26.50 16.29
C GLU A 12 -1.79 -26.22 14.98
N PHE A 13 -0.46 -26.13 15.09
CA PHE A 13 0.39 -25.91 13.91
C PHE A 13 0.21 -27.02 12.86
N MET A 14 0.31 -28.29 13.28
CA MET A 14 0.24 -29.42 12.36
C MET A 14 -1.14 -29.60 11.72
N GLU A 15 -2.20 -29.28 12.45
CA GLU A 15 -3.55 -29.34 11.93
C GLU A 15 -3.78 -28.25 10.88
N LYS A 16 -3.43 -27.01 11.21
CA LYS A 16 -3.71 -25.86 10.33
C LYS A 16 -2.76 -25.79 9.13
N VAL A 17 -1.49 -26.18 9.25
CA VAL A 17 -0.55 -26.19 8.12
C VAL A 17 -0.98 -27.15 7.00
N LYS A 18 -1.70 -28.21 7.33
CA LYS A 18 -2.25 -29.17 6.37
C LYS A 18 -3.62 -28.75 5.82
N SER A 19 -4.24 -27.72 6.36
CA SER A 19 -5.56 -27.29 5.92
C SER A 19 -5.51 -26.69 4.50
N LYS A 20 -6.49 -27.05 3.68
CA LYS A 20 -6.61 -26.49 2.32
C LYS A 20 -6.69 -24.97 2.33
N ALA A 21 -7.38 -24.38 3.32
CA ALA A 21 -7.52 -22.94 3.46
C ALA A 21 -6.17 -22.25 3.68
N PHE A 22 -5.29 -22.81 4.52
CA PHE A 22 -3.96 -22.27 4.75
C PHE A 22 -3.07 -22.38 3.51
N ILE A 23 -3.05 -23.55 2.84
CA ILE A 23 -2.24 -23.77 1.63
C ILE A 23 -2.68 -22.83 0.50
N ILE A 24 -3.99 -22.67 0.31
CA ILE A 24 -4.52 -21.74 -0.67
C ILE A 24 -4.13 -20.29 -0.32
N SER A 25 -4.28 -19.87 0.93
CA SER A 25 -3.91 -18.51 1.36
C SER A 25 -2.42 -18.25 1.21
N LEU A 26 -1.57 -19.26 1.46
CA LEU A 26 -0.11 -19.18 1.34
C LEU A 26 0.34 -18.84 -0.09
N VAL A 27 -0.36 -19.38 -1.09
CA VAL A 27 -0.04 -19.14 -2.52
C VAL A 27 -0.81 -17.96 -3.08
N LEU A 28 -2.09 -17.84 -2.74
CA LEU A 28 -2.99 -16.83 -3.30
C LEU A 28 -2.57 -15.41 -2.92
N MET A 29 -2.11 -15.20 -1.69
CA MET A 29 -1.77 -13.87 -1.20
C MET A 29 -0.58 -13.21 -1.92
N PRO A 30 0.57 -13.86 -2.11
CA PRO A 30 1.64 -13.30 -2.92
C PRO A 30 1.21 -13.03 -4.36
N VAL A 31 0.35 -13.89 -4.93
CA VAL A 31 -0.17 -13.69 -6.28
C VAL A 31 -1.06 -12.45 -6.35
N ILE A 32 -1.97 -12.25 -5.40
CA ILE A 32 -2.82 -11.06 -5.33
C ILE A 32 -1.97 -9.81 -5.11
N THR A 33 -1.03 -9.85 -4.14
CA THR A 33 -0.15 -8.71 -3.85
C THR A 33 0.73 -8.37 -5.04
N GLY A 34 1.31 -9.36 -5.69
CA GLY A 34 2.09 -9.19 -6.92
C GLY A 34 1.24 -8.63 -8.05
N ALA A 35 0.02 -9.14 -8.24
CA ALA A 35 -0.92 -8.62 -9.22
C ALA A 35 -1.31 -7.16 -8.95
N MET A 36 -1.57 -6.78 -7.69
CA MET A 36 -1.89 -5.39 -7.32
C MET A 36 -0.75 -4.40 -7.63
N VAL A 37 0.50 -4.86 -7.62
CA VAL A 37 1.66 -4.02 -7.97
C VAL A 37 1.93 -4.05 -9.48
N ILE A 38 1.85 -5.22 -10.12
CA ILE A 38 2.23 -5.42 -11.52
C ILE A 38 1.12 -4.99 -12.48
N LEU A 39 -0.16 -5.28 -12.18
CA LEU A 39 -1.27 -4.95 -13.09
C LEU A 39 -1.40 -3.46 -13.40
N PRO A 40 -1.35 -2.53 -12.43
CA PRO A 40 -1.37 -1.10 -12.74
C PRO A 40 -0.22 -0.67 -13.64
N ALA A 41 0.99 -1.23 -13.44
CA ALA A 41 2.15 -0.94 -14.27
C ALA A 41 1.96 -1.48 -15.71
N LEU A 42 1.41 -2.70 -15.86
CA LEU A 42 1.10 -3.29 -17.16
C LEU A 42 -0.02 -2.53 -17.88
N PHE A 43 -1.08 -2.15 -17.16
CA PHE A 43 -2.16 -1.35 -17.75
C PHE A 43 -1.68 0.06 -18.12
N ALA A 44 -0.86 0.69 -17.28
CA ALA A 44 -0.26 1.98 -17.60
C ALA A 44 0.65 1.93 -18.84
N SER A 45 1.31 0.80 -19.12
CA SER A 45 2.12 0.62 -20.33
C SER A 45 1.29 0.29 -21.57
N LYS A 46 0.11 -0.32 -21.41
CA LYS A 46 -0.80 -0.66 -22.54
C LYS A 46 -1.62 0.52 -23.03
N THR A 47 -1.85 1.55 -22.21
CA THR A 47 -2.60 2.74 -22.60
C THR A 47 -1.90 3.57 -23.69
N ASP A 48 -0.63 3.28 -23.99
CA ASP A 48 0.10 3.94 -25.08
C ASP A 48 0.06 3.15 -26.42
N ASP A 49 -0.85 2.20 -26.59
CA ASP A 49 -0.96 1.40 -27.83
C ASP A 49 -1.96 2.00 -28.85
N GLU A 50 -2.79 2.99 -28.46
CA GLU A 50 -3.75 3.67 -29.33
C GLU A 50 -3.50 5.18 -29.36
N SER A 51 -3.71 5.79 -30.55
CA SER A 51 -3.59 7.23 -30.70
C SER A 51 -4.75 7.96 -30.04
N ILE A 52 -4.46 8.90 -29.16
CA ILE A 52 -5.44 9.71 -28.43
C ILE A 52 -5.74 10.98 -29.23
N ARG A 53 -7.02 11.29 -29.45
CA ARG A 53 -7.46 12.49 -30.16
C ARG A 53 -7.67 13.63 -29.18
N ILE A 54 -6.91 14.71 -29.34
CA ILE A 54 -6.96 15.90 -28.46
C ILE A 54 -7.32 17.13 -29.29
N GLY A 55 -8.28 17.88 -28.79
CA GLY A 55 -8.66 19.16 -29.37
C GLY A 55 -7.76 20.31 -28.91
N ILE A 56 -7.44 21.22 -29.81
CA ILE A 56 -6.74 22.47 -29.49
C ILE A 56 -7.56 23.64 -29.97
N ILE A 57 -7.85 24.56 -29.04
CA ILE A 57 -8.41 25.88 -29.33
C ILE A 57 -7.26 26.87 -29.15
N ASP A 58 -6.68 27.32 -30.26
CA ASP A 58 -5.55 28.24 -30.27
C ASP A 58 -6.00 29.67 -30.56
N GLY A 59 -6.22 30.45 -29.52
CA GLY A 59 -6.59 31.88 -29.64
C GLY A 59 -5.47 32.77 -30.16
N THR A 60 -4.21 32.25 -30.19
CA THR A 60 -3.06 33.01 -30.74
C THR A 60 -2.85 32.77 -32.22
N GLN A 61 -3.44 31.70 -32.77
CA GLN A 61 -3.26 31.18 -34.13
C GLN A 61 -1.82 30.83 -34.52
N LYS A 62 -0.91 30.73 -33.55
CA LYS A 62 0.54 30.51 -33.77
C LYS A 62 1.06 29.24 -33.09
N LEU A 63 0.29 28.66 -32.15
CA LEU A 63 0.78 27.57 -31.32
C LEU A 63 0.46 26.19 -31.88
N MET A 64 -0.56 26.06 -32.73
CA MET A 64 -1.02 24.75 -33.25
C MET A 64 0.09 23.95 -33.92
N GLN A 65 0.84 24.55 -34.84
CA GLN A 65 1.88 23.87 -35.60
C GLN A 65 3.11 23.52 -34.73
N PRO A 66 3.73 24.44 -33.97
CA PRO A 66 4.88 24.13 -33.12
C PRO A 66 4.54 23.09 -32.03
N LEU A 67 3.33 23.16 -31.49
CA LEU A 67 2.86 22.19 -30.50
C LEU A 67 2.69 20.79 -31.12
N GLY A 68 2.11 20.72 -32.32
CA GLY A 68 1.95 19.48 -33.06
C GLY A 68 3.28 18.79 -33.35
N GLU A 69 4.25 19.55 -33.89
CA GLU A 69 5.60 19.03 -34.19
C GLU A 69 6.33 18.56 -32.93
N LYS A 70 6.16 19.28 -31.82
CA LYS A 70 6.78 18.92 -30.54
C LYS A 70 6.18 17.65 -29.96
N ILE A 71 4.87 17.57 -29.90
CA ILE A 71 4.14 16.40 -29.37
C ILE A 71 4.46 15.16 -30.22
N ASP A 72 4.48 15.28 -31.56
CA ASP A 72 4.80 14.16 -32.45
C ASP A 72 6.26 13.69 -32.30
N ARG A 73 7.18 14.60 -32.03
CA ARG A 73 8.61 14.26 -31.81
C ARG A 73 8.85 13.57 -30.47
N GLU A 74 8.17 14.02 -29.40
CA GLU A 74 8.45 13.55 -28.04
C GLU A 74 7.64 12.31 -27.67
N TYR A 75 6.44 12.14 -28.26
CA TYR A 75 5.51 11.09 -27.86
C TYR A 75 5.03 10.27 -29.05
N ARG A 76 5.73 9.15 -29.30
CA ARG A 76 5.33 8.17 -30.32
C ARG A 76 4.97 6.84 -29.69
N LEU A 77 4.06 6.12 -30.35
CA LEU A 77 3.73 4.75 -30.04
C LEU A 77 4.86 3.80 -30.41
N LYS A 78 4.87 2.60 -29.87
CA LYS A 78 5.88 1.55 -30.20
C LYS A 78 5.91 1.20 -31.68
N ASN A 79 4.80 1.38 -32.39
CA ASN A 79 4.67 1.19 -33.83
C ASN A 79 5.06 2.41 -34.67
N ASN A 80 5.70 3.40 -34.04
CA ASN A 80 6.13 4.68 -34.63
C ASN A 80 5.00 5.62 -35.10
N GLN A 81 3.73 5.29 -34.81
CA GLN A 81 2.62 6.20 -35.08
C GLN A 81 2.55 7.32 -34.01
N PRO A 82 1.91 8.49 -34.33
CA PRO A 82 1.70 9.54 -33.35
C PRO A 82 0.87 9.03 -32.17
N ASN A 83 1.32 9.27 -30.94
CA ASN A 83 0.55 8.95 -29.75
C ASN A 83 -0.65 9.89 -29.61
N TYR A 84 -0.52 11.14 -30.11
CA TYR A 84 -1.58 12.14 -30.04
C TYR A 84 -1.92 12.70 -31.41
N ILE A 85 -3.20 12.68 -31.74
CA ILE A 85 -3.74 13.30 -32.97
C ILE A 85 -4.38 14.62 -32.57
N LEU A 86 -3.77 15.72 -32.97
CA LEU A 86 -4.27 17.05 -32.65
C LEU A 86 -5.32 17.50 -33.65
N ARG A 87 -6.47 17.98 -33.13
CA ARG A 87 -7.53 18.57 -33.93
C ARG A 87 -7.70 20.04 -33.60
N ASN A 88 -7.51 20.92 -34.58
CA ASN A 88 -7.77 22.34 -34.42
C ASN A 88 -9.28 22.59 -34.42
N ILE A 89 -9.80 23.14 -33.32
CA ILE A 89 -11.24 23.46 -33.16
C ILE A 89 -11.50 24.93 -33.42
N SER A 90 -10.48 25.79 -33.40
CA SER A 90 -10.63 27.25 -33.53
C SER A 90 -10.87 27.75 -34.96
N LEU A 91 -10.72 26.92 -35.99
CA LEU A 91 -10.83 27.31 -37.40
C LEU A 91 -12.20 27.90 -37.74
N GLY A 92 -12.22 29.22 -38.03
CA GLY A 92 -13.43 29.94 -38.50
C GLY A 92 -14.50 30.17 -37.42
N ARG A 93 -14.18 30.00 -36.13
CA ARG A 93 -15.12 30.12 -35.01
C ARG A 93 -14.67 31.13 -33.97
N SER A 94 -15.63 31.74 -33.30
CA SER A 94 -15.34 32.50 -32.07
C SER A 94 -14.86 31.60 -30.96
N LEU A 95 -14.23 32.15 -29.93
CA LEU A 95 -13.73 31.38 -28.79
C LEU A 95 -14.83 30.56 -28.06
N GLU A 96 -16.02 31.17 -27.94
CA GLU A 96 -17.17 30.55 -27.31
C GLU A 96 -17.74 29.40 -28.15
N GLU A 97 -17.90 29.62 -29.46
CA GLU A 97 -18.34 28.58 -30.38
C GLU A 97 -17.35 27.41 -30.43
N ALA A 98 -16.04 27.70 -30.46
CA ALA A 98 -15.01 26.67 -30.42
C ALA A 98 -15.05 25.86 -29.11
N ARG A 99 -15.31 26.51 -27.97
CA ARG A 99 -15.50 25.83 -26.68
C ARG A 99 -16.75 24.95 -26.65
N ALA A 100 -17.86 25.43 -27.17
CA ALA A 100 -19.10 24.67 -27.26
C ALA A 100 -18.93 23.44 -28.15
N GLU A 101 -18.28 23.58 -29.31
CA GLU A 101 -18.00 22.46 -30.22
C GLU A 101 -16.99 21.48 -29.58
N GLY A 102 -15.95 21.97 -28.92
CA GLY A 102 -15.02 21.14 -28.16
C GLY A 102 -15.73 20.29 -27.11
N ALA A 103 -16.61 20.89 -26.33
CA ALA A 103 -17.41 20.20 -25.32
C ALA A 103 -18.34 19.15 -25.94
N ARG A 104 -18.95 19.45 -27.09
CA ARG A 104 -19.78 18.50 -27.85
C ARG A 104 -18.96 17.30 -28.35
N LEU A 105 -17.76 17.54 -28.90
CA LEU A 105 -16.87 16.49 -29.39
C LEU A 105 -16.37 15.59 -28.26
N VAL A 106 -16.10 16.16 -27.08
CA VAL A 106 -15.76 15.39 -25.87
C VAL A 106 -16.98 14.61 -25.38
N ALA A 107 -18.18 15.20 -25.41
CA ALA A 107 -19.40 14.51 -25.01
C ALA A 107 -19.72 13.30 -25.89
N SER A 108 -19.41 13.37 -27.19
CA SER A 108 -19.61 12.29 -28.16
C SER A 108 -18.44 11.30 -28.26
N ASP A 109 -17.47 11.37 -27.38
CA ASP A 109 -16.23 10.54 -27.37
C ASP A 109 -15.38 10.65 -28.67
N ALA A 110 -15.61 11.71 -29.48
CA ALA A 110 -14.78 11.99 -30.65
C ALA A 110 -13.40 12.57 -30.25
N LEU A 111 -13.30 13.18 -29.06
CA LEU A 111 -12.08 13.67 -28.44
C LEU A 111 -12.02 13.21 -26.98
N GLU A 112 -10.83 12.86 -26.50
CA GLU A 112 -10.57 12.60 -25.08
C GLU A 112 -10.71 13.88 -24.24
N GLY A 113 -10.28 15.02 -24.80
CA GLY A 113 -10.36 16.33 -24.19
C GLY A 113 -9.85 17.41 -25.13
N PHE A 114 -9.91 18.66 -24.69
CA PHE A 114 -9.36 19.78 -25.45
C PHE A 114 -8.70 20.82 -24.55
N PHE A 115 -7.63 21.44 -25.09
CA PHE A 115 -6.95 22.58 -24.48
C PHE A 115 -7.45 23.88 -25.09
N SER A 116 -7.83 24.83 -24.24
CA SER A 116 -8.21 26.19 -24.64
C SER A 116 -7.09 27.15 -24.26
N ILE A 117 -6.39 27.65 -25.27
CA ILE A 117 -5.25 28.55 -25.16
C ILE A 117 -5.73 29.95 -25.55
N PRO A 118 -5.86 30.90 -24.61
CA PRO A 118 -6.32 32.26 -24.92
C PRO A 118 -5.25 33.05 -25.67
N ALA A 119 -5.65 34.07 -26.41
CA ALA A 119 -4.71 34.97 -27.09
C ALA A 119 -3.72 35.66 -26.13
N THR A 120 -4.14 35.86 -24.86
CA THR A 120 -3.33 36.45 -23.79
C THR A 120 -2.35 35.47 -23.12
N VAL A 121 -2.18 34.25 -23.65
CA VAL A 121 -1.36 33.21 -23.00
C VAL A 121 0.11 33.63 -22.84
N PHE A 122 0.62 34.45 -23.75
CA PHE A 122 1.99 34.98 -23.65
C PHE A 122 2.21 35.85 -22.43
N ASP A 123 1.18 36.49 -21.89
CA ASP A 123 1.22 37.34 -20.71
C ASP A 123 0.67 36.63 -19.49
N SER A 124 -0.51 36.01 -19.59
CA SER A 124 -1.23 35.39 -18.48
C SER A 124 -0.68 34.01 -18.07
N GLY A 125 -0.11 33.28 -19.03
CA GLY A 125 0.37 31.89 -18.82
C GLY A 125 -0.72 30.90 -18.46
N LYS A 126 -2.01 31.25 -18.62
CA LYS A 126 -3.14 30.37 -18.22
C LYS A 126 -3.70 29.62 -19.43
N VAL A 127 -3.81 28.31 -19.30
CA VAL A 127 -4.42 27.40 -20.29
C VAL A 127 -5.42 26.52 -19.57
N GLU A 128 -6.59 26.30 -20.18
CA GLU A 128 -7.63 25.45 -19.62
C GLU A 128 -7.63 24.09 -20.34
N TYR A 129 -7.66 22.99 -19.58
CA TYR A 129 -7.90 21.65 -20.10
C TYR A 129 -9.29 21.18 -19.71
N ARG A 130 -10.08 20.75 -20.67
CA ARG A 130 -11.44 20.24 -20.47
C ARG A 130 -11.56 18.82 -21.00
N THR A 131 -12.00 17.91 -20.15
CA THR A 131 -12.12 16.47 -20.43
C THR A 131 -13.24 15.85 -19.61
N LYS A 132 -13.77 14.69 -20.02
CA LYS A 132 -14.65 13.87 -19.18
C LYS A 132 -13.89 13.21 -18.03
N ASN A 133 -12.63 12.81 -18.27
CA ASN A 133 -11.82 12.07 -17.33
C ASN A 133 -10.64 12.91 -16.84
N VAL A 134 -10.83 13.64 -15.75
CA VAL A 134 -9.78 14.46 -15.12
C VAL A 134 -8.65 13.59 -14.52
N GLY A 135 -8.90 12.30 -14.31
CA GLY A 135 -7.91 11.34 -13.79
C GLY A 135 -6.83 10.92 -14.79
N ASN A 136 -6.93 11.31 -16.07
CA ASN A 136 -5.88 11.05 -17.06
C ASN A 136 -4.73 12.06 -16.95
N PHE A 137 -3.96 11.94 -15.85
CA PHE A 137 -2.83 12.82 -15.56
C PHE A 137 -1.73 12.81 -16.64
N LYS A 138 -1.57 11.69 -17.39
CA LYS A 138 -0.56 11.61 -18.45
C LYS A 138 -0.77 12.62 -19.55
N VAL A 139 -2.01 12.75 -20.05
CA VAL A 139 -2.35 13.74 -21.09
C VAL A 139 -2.11 15.13 -20.57
N GLN A 140 -2.64 15.44 -19.39
CA GLN A 140 -2.49 16.78 -18.78
C GLN A 140 -1.03 17.13 -18.60
N GLU A 141 -0.19 16.25 -18.04
CA GLU A 141 1.21 16.50 -17.77
C GLU A 141 2.02 16.69 -19.05
N ARG A 142 1.84 15.82 -20.06
CA ARG A 142 2.55 15.87 -21.34
C ARG A 142 2.24 17.14 -22.10
N PHE A 143 0.95 17.49 -22.20
CA PHE A 143 0.53 18.70 -22.89
C PHE A 143 0.89 19.97 -22.15
N SER A 144 0.75 20.02 -20.82
CA SER A 144 1.18 21.19 -20.03
C SER A 144 2.65 21.47 -20.25
N ARG A 145 3.51 20.46 -20.23
CA ARG A 145 4.95 20.61 -20.50
C ARG A 145 5.22 21.08 -21.93
N ALA A 146 4.58 20.47 -22.92
CA ALA A 146 4.80 20.83 -24.31
C ALA A 146 4.33 22.27 -24.59
N ILE A 147 3.16 22.67 -24.07
CA ILE A 147 2.62 24.02 -24.21
C ILE A 147 3.54 25.03 -23.52
N GLU A 148 3.97 24.77 -22.29
CA GLU A 148 4.88 25.65 -21.54
C GLU A 148 6.20 25.88 -22.30
N GLN A 149 6.80 24.81 -22.84
CA GLN A 149 8.04 24.91 -23.59
C GLN A 149 7.86 25.70 -24.89
N VAL A 150 6.81 25.39 -25.67
CA VAL A 150 6.52 26.11 -26.93
C VAL A 150 6.28 27.61 -26.66
N ILE A 151 5.51 27.96 -25.62
CA ILE A 151 5.26 29.35 -25.24
C ILE A 151 6.58 30.03 -24.83
N THR A 152 7.42 29.36 -24.05
CA THR A 152 8.71 29.86 -23.61
C THR A 152 9.66 30.07 -24.79
N GLU A 153 9.76 29.11 -25.71
CA GLU A 153 10.55 29.24 -26.94
C GLU A 153 10.10 30.42 -27.79
N MET A 154 8.78 30.61 -27.93
CA MET A 154 8.23 31.72 -28.70
C MET A 154 8.46 33.11 -28.03
N ARG A 155 8.32 33.17 -26.70
CA ARG A 155 8.63 34.39 -25.92
C ARG A 155 10.09 34.79 -26.07
N LEU A 156 11.02 33.83 -26.03
CA LEU A 156 12.44 34.07 -26.14
C LEU A 156 12.83 34.44 -27.58
N SER A 157 12.27 33.73 -28.60
CA SER A 157 12.45 34.09 -30.02
C SER A 157 11.96 35.49 -30.35
N SER A 158 10.84 35.89 -29.78
CA SER A 158 10.32 37.28 -30.00
C SER A 158 11.23 38.37 -29.44
N ARG A 159 12.17 38.01 -28.55
CA ARG A 159 13.20 38.93 -28.00
C ARG A 159 14.54 38.84 -28.73
N GLY A 160 14.59 38.18 -29.88
CA GLY A 160 15.79 38.12 -30.73
C GLY A 160 16.82 37.08 -30.31
N LEU A 161 16.45 36.12 -29.44
CA LEU A 161 17.36 35.05 -29.07
C LEU A 161 17.35 33.94 -30.13
N ASP A 162 18.56 33.40 -30.45
CA ASP A 162 18.71 32.31 -31.42
C ASP A 162 18.05 31.02 -30.95
N ALA A 163 17.39 30.33 -31.89
CA ALA A 163 16.64 29.09 -31.58
C ALA A 163 17.56 27.97 -31.06
N ALA A 164 18.84 27.90 -31.46
CA ALA A 164 19.79 26.92 -30.94
C ALA A 164 20.18 27.24 -29.50
N LEU A 165 20.38 28.51 -29.18
CA LEU A 165 20.66 28.98 -27.83
C LEU A 165 19.45 28.73 -26.90
N ILE A 166 18.23 29.02 -27.36
CA ILE A 166 17.01 28.78 -26.63
C ILE A 166 16.88 27.32 -26.25
N ARG A 167 17.05 26.40 -27.22
CA ARG A 167 16.99 24.94 -26.94
C ARG A 167 18.02 24.51 -25.91
N LYS A 168 19.22 25.08 -25.93
CA LYS A 168 20.26 24.79 -24.94
C LYS A 168 19.92 25.33 -23.56
N LEU A 169 19.34 26.54 -23.49
CA LEU A 169 18.95 27.17 -22.23
C LEU A 169 17.69 26.56 -21.61
N THR A 170 16.78 26.05 -22.43
CA THR A 170 15.54 25.37 -22.00
C THR A 170 15.69 23.84 -21.96
N ALA A 171 16.91 23.32 -22.25
CA ALA A 171 17.18 21.90 -22.17
C ALA A 171 16.87 21.37 -20.77
N ARG A 172 16.18 20.26 -20.75
CA ARG A 172 15.72 19.65 -19.51
C ARG A 172 16.90 19.06 -18.74
N VAL A 173 17.03 19.43 -17.48
CA VAL A 173 17.96 18.77 -16.57
C VAL A 173 17.28 17.51 -16.07
N GLU A 174 17.84 16.35 -16.41
CA GLU A 174 17.38 15.07 -15.91
C GLU A 174 17.92 14.87 -14.49
N ILE A 175 17.02 14.86 -13.50
CA ILE A 175 17.38 14.60 -12.12
C ILE A 175 17.16 13.10 -11.87
N LYS A 176 18.26 12.36 -11.66
CA LYS A 176 18.21 10.97 -11.21
C LYS A 176 18.24 10.95 -9.68
N PRO A 177 17.19 10.46 -9.02
CA PRO A 177 17.22 10.30 -7.57
C PRO A 177 18.16 9.16 -7.18
N ILE A 178 19.15 9.47 -6.34
CA ILE A 178 20.09 8.51 -5.78
C ILE A 178 19.83 8.46 -4.28
N LYS A 179 19.51 7.28 -3.74
CA LYS A 179 19.36 7.05 -2.32
C LYS A 179 20.74 6.88 -1.70
N ILE A 180 21.04 7.68 -0.69
CA ILE A 180 22.28 7.55 0.10
C ILE A 180 21.91 6.84 1.40
N SER A 181 22.58 5.71 1.69
CA SER A 181 22.44 5.01 2.97
C SER A 181 23.19 5.75 4.09
N GLU A 182 22.91 5.44 5.36
CA GLU A 182 23.66 6.02 6.49
C GLU A 182 25.17 5.70 6.44
N LYS A 183 25.55 4.65 5.73
CA LYS A 183 26.95 4.26 5.50
C LYS A 183 27.60 4.97 4.29
N GLY A 184 26.85 5.89 3.64
CA GLY A 184 27.31 6.60 2.45
C GLY A 184 27.25 5.79 1.15
N GLU A 185 26.65 4.61 1.16
CA GLU A 185 26.47 3.81 -0.05
C GLU A 185 25.36 4.40 -0.93
N GLU A 186 25.64 4.61 -2.19
CA GLU A 186 24.72 5.15 -3.18
C GLU A 186 23.97 4.03 -3.90
N SER A 187 22.67 4.15 -4.03
CA SER A 187 21.83 3.24 -4.81
C SER A 187 20.79 4.01 -5.61
N GLU A 188 20.66 3.69 -6.89
CA GLU A 188 19.53 4.20 -7.68
C GLU A 188 18.23 3.62 -7.12
N SER A 189 17.32 4.49 -6.73
CA SER A 189 16.01 4.08 -6.19
C SER A 189 14.94 5.05 -6.65
N SER A 190 13.93 4.53 -7.32
CA SER A 190 12.78 5.33 -7.73
C SER A 190 11.72 5.41 -6.62
N PHE A 191 10.89 6.46 -6.66
CA PHE A 191 9.72 6.56 -5.77
C PHE A 191 8.83 5.32 -5.87
N GLY A 192 8.57 4.82 -7.10
CA GLY A 192 7.76 3.64 -7.33
C GLY A 192 8.34 2.38 -6.70
N GLU A 193 9.66 2.21 -6.73
CA GLU A 193 10.35 1.08 -6.12
C GLU A 193 10.26 1.12 -4.58
N THR A 194 10.50 2.28 -3.98
CA THR A 194 10.36 2.48 -2.52
C THR A 194 8.92 2.27 -2.08
N PHE A 195 7.96 2.79 -2.84
CA PHE A 195 6.53 2.59 -2.61
C PHE A 195 6.17 1.11 -2.65
N ALA A 196 6.57 0.40 -3.71
CA ALA A 196 6.29 -1.03 -3.87
C ALA A 196 6.87 -1.86 -2.71
N LYS A 197 8.12 -1.63 -2.33
CA LYS A 197 8.78 -2.31 -1.19
C LYS A 197 7.99 -2.11 0.10
N SER A 198 7.60 -0.86 0.38
CA SER A 198 6.88 -0.49 1.61
C SER A 198 5.49 -1.11 1.66
N TYR A 199 4.76 -1.06 0.55
CA TYR A 199 3.43 -1.66 0.45
C TYR A 199 3.46 -3.18 0.55
N ILE A 200 4.40 -3.85 -0.13
CA ILE A 200 4.54 -5.31 -0.07
C ILE A 200 4.78 -5.76 1.38
N GLY A 201 5.72 -5.13 2.09
CA GLY A 201 6.01 -5.46 3.48
C GLY A 201 4.80 -5.27 4.40
N LEU A 202 4.10 -4.14 4.26
CA LEU A 202 2.91 -3.83 5.05
C LEU A 202 1.74 -4.78 4.73
N PHE A 203 1.48 -5.04 3.45
CA PHE A 203 0.44 -5.99 3.04
C PHE A 203 0.72 -7.40 3.55
N MET A 204 1.96 -7.88 3.44
CA MET A 204 2.34 -9.19 3.98
C MET A 204 2.04 -9.29 5.47
N LEU A 205 2.41 -8.27 6.26
CA LEU A 205 2.12 -8.22 7.69
C LEU A 205 0.60 -8.26 7.95
N ILE A 206 -0.17 -7.40 7.31
CA ILE A 206 -1.62 -7.30 7.50
C ILE A 206 -2.29 -8.63 7.15
N PHE A 207 -2.00 -9.18 5.98
CA PHE A 207 -2.62 -10.43 5.54
C PHE A 207 -2.24 -11.62 6.42
N MET A 208 -0.98 -11.72 6.82
CA MET A 208 -0.53 -12.77 7.72
C MET A 208 -1.32 -12.74 9.03
N VAL A 209 -1.45 -11.56 9.64
CA VAL A 209 -2.17 -11.42 10.91
C VAL A 209 -3.67 -11.66 10.74
N LEU A 210 -4.27 -11.15 9.66
CA LEU A 210 -5.71 -11.32 9.41
C LEU A 210 -6.08 -12.78 9.16
N THR A 211 -5.34 -13.49 8.30
CA THR A 211 -5.63 -14.88 7.96
C THR A 211 -5.48 -15.79 9.18
N SER A 212 -4.40 -15.63 9.93
CA SER A 212 -4.15 -16.42 11.12
C SER A 212 -5.08 -16.04 12.29
N GLY A 213 -5.39 -14.74 12.42
CA GLY A 213 -6.34 -14.26 13.44
C GLY A 213 -7.75 -14.79 13.22
N GLN A 214 -8.22 -14.84 11.97
CA GLN A 214 -9.50 -15.45 11.61
C GLN A 214 -9.52 -16.96 11.92
N LEU A 215 -8.44 -17.68 11.57
CA LEU A 215 -8.31 -19.09 11.90
C LEU A 215 -8.32 -19.32 13.41
N LEU A 216 -7.70 -18.42 14.19
CA LEU A 216 -7.67 -18.49 15.65
C LEU A 216 -9.08 -18.35 16.25
N VAL A 217 -9.79 -17.31 15.88
CA VAL A 217 -11.15 -17.05 16.40
C VAL A 217 -12.09 -18.19 16.01
N ARG A 218 -11.99 -18.66 14.77
CA ARG A 218 -12.82 -19.77 14.29
C ARG A 218 -12.50 -21.07 15.01
N SER A 219 -11.22 -21.41 15.21
CA SER A 219 -10.81 -22.59 15.97
C SER A 219 -11.36 -22.59 17.39
N MET A 220 -11.28 -21.44 18.09
CA MET A 220 -11.84 -21.29 19.43
C MET A 220 -13.35 -21.47 19.46
N LEU A 221 -14.05 -20.92 18.47
CA LEU A 221 -15.50 -21.06 18.36
C LEU A 221 -15.91 -22.50 18.08
N GLU A 222 -15.27 -23.18 17.13
CA GLU A 222 -15.53 -24.59 16.79
C GLU A 222 -15.33 -25.51 18.00
N GLU A 223 -14.26 -25.32 18.76
CA GLU A 223 -13.97 -26.13 19.97
C GLU A 223 -14.99 -25.86 21.09
N LYS A 224 -15.42 -24.60 21.26
CA LYS A 224 -16.44 -24.21 22.23
C LYS A 224 -17.78 -24.79 21.85
N SER A 225 -18.19 -24.68 20.59
CA SER A 225 -19.46 -25.17 20.07
C SER A 225 -19.58 -26.71 20.16
N ASN A 226 -18.49 -27.41 19.90
CA ASN A 226 -18.44 -28.88 19.92
C ASN A 226 -18.10 -29.46 21.30
N ARG A 227 -18.03 -28.62 22.36
CA ARG A 227 -17.64 -29.01 23.74
C ARG A 227 -16.27 -29.73 23.85
N VAL A 228 -15.45 -29.67 22.82
CA VAL A 228 -14.09 -30.22 22.82
C VAL A 228 -13.22 -29.59 23.91
N ILE A 229 -13.52 -28.33 24.22
CA ILE A 229 -12.88 -27.57 25.30
C ILE A 229 -12.96 -28.27 26.64
N GLU A 230 -14.08 -28.90 27.01
CA GLU A 230 -14.26 -29.58 28.30
C GLU A 230 -13.30 -30.76 28.41
N VAL A 231 -13.12 -31.52 27.30
CA VAL A 231 -12.16 -32.64 27.23
C VAL A 231 -10.72 -32.14 27.29
N LEU A 232 -10.39 -31.05 26.60
CA LEU A 232 -9.04 -30.45 26.61
C LEU A 232 -8.68 -29.94 28.00
N LEU A 233 -9.62 -29.25 28.70
CA LEU A 233 -9.41 -28.74 30.03
C LEU A 233 -9.25 -29.80 31.12
N SER A 234 -9.68 -31.04 30.87
CA SER A 234 -9.36 -32.14 31.77
C SER A 234 -7.86 -32.52 31.73
N SER A 235 -7.17 -32.16 30.66
CA SER A 235 -5.78 -32.52 30.42
C SER A 235 -4.78 -31.36 30.50
N CYS A 236 -5.23 -30.11 30.29
CA CYS A 236 -4.38 -28.91 30.33
C CYS A 236 -5.10 -27.72 30.97
N THR A 237 -4.33 -26.71 31.42
CA THR A 237 -4.93 -25.49 31.97
C THR A 237 -5.40 -24.56 30.84
N PRO A 238 -6.40 -23.67 31.10
CA PRO A 238 -6.81 -22.66 30.11
C PRO A 238 -5.65 -21.80 29.62
N ARG A 239 -4.68 -21.52 30.51
CA ARG A 239 -3.47 -20.78 30.17
C ARG A 239 -2.57 -21.53 29.19
N ASP A 240 -2.35 -22.83 29.41
CA ASP A 240 -1.57 -23.68 28.51
C ASP A 240 -2.22 -23.77 27.13
N MET A 241 -3.55 -23.86 27.10
CA MET A 241 -4.33 -23.91 25.87
C MET A 241 -4.23 -22.61 25.09
N MET A 242 -4.42 -21.45 25.74
CA MET A 242 -4.29 -20.13 25.12
C MET A 242 -2.88 -19.90 24.56
N ILE A 243 -1.86 -20.11 25.39
CA ILE A 243 -0.46 -19.93 24.96
C ILE A 243 -0.12 -20.90 23.82
N GLY A 244 -0.59 -22.14 23.91
CA GLY A 244 -0.41 -23.13 22.86
C GLY A 244 -1.03 -22.71 21.53
N LYS A 245 -2.25 -22.19 21.55
CA LYS A 245 -2.93 -21.67 20.34
C LYS A 245 -2.18 -20.48 19.74
N ILE A 246 -1.81 -19.50 20.56
CA ILE A 246 -1.05 -18.35 20.09
C ILE A 246 0.27 -18.80 19.48
N LEU A 247 1.04 -19.66 20.14
CA LEU A 247 2.32 -20.15 19.63
C LEU A 247 2.18 -21.03 18.38
N GLY A 248 1.17 -21.90 18.34
CA GLY A 248 0.93 -22.78 17.20
C GLY A 248 0.61 -22.00 15.93
N LEU A 249 -0.28 -21.01 16.05
CA LEU A 249 -0.65 -20.14 14.94
C LEU A 249 0.44 -19.11 14.61
N SER A 250 1.23 -18.67 15.62
CA SER A 250 2.44 -17.87 15.35
C SER A 250 3.45 -18.64 14.51
N GLY A 251 3.57 -19.94 14.73
CA GLY A 251 4.37 -20.82 13.88
C GLY A 251 3.91 -20.81 12.42
N LEU A 252 2.59 -20.79 12.17
CA LEU A 252 2.05 -20.66 10.81
C LEU A 252 2.40 -19.30 10.19
N GLY A 253 2.28 -18.23 10.95
CA GLY A 253 2.66 -16.88 10.50
C GLY A 253 4.15 -16.80 10.13
N ILE A 254 5.02 -17.39 10.96
CA ILE A 254 6.47 -17.44 10.67
C ILE A 254 6.74 -18.26 9.40
N LEU A 255 6.08 -19.40 9.22
CA LEU A 255 6.19 -20.21 8.00
C LEU A 255 5.74 -19.40 6.76
N GLN A 256 4.62 -18.70 6.88
CA GLN A 256 4.08 -17.86 5.82
C GLN A 256 5.06 -16.75 5.44
N MET A 257 5.63 -16.05 6.43
CA MET A 257 6.66 -15.03 6.20
C MET A 257 7.90 -15.60 5.51
N PHE A 258 8.35 -16.77 5.93
CA PHE A 258 9.50 -17.43 5.33
C PHE A 258 9.25 -17.74 3.85
N VAL A 259 8.08 -18.28 3.52
CA VAL A 259 7.68 -18.54 2.12
C VAL A 259 7.61 -17.23 1.33
N TYR A 260 7.02 -16.19 1.88
CA TYR A 260 6.92 -14.89 1.22
C TYR A 260 8.29 -14.24 1.01
N ALA A 261 9.20 -14.36 1.99
CA ALA A 261 10.58 -13.90 1.84
C ALA A 261 11.31 -14.63 0.71
N LEU A 262 11.18 -15.97 0.63
CA LEU A 262 11.75 -16.76 -0.47
C LEU A 262 11.20 -16.35 -1.84
N MET A 263 9.89 -16.13 -1.94
CA MET A 263 9.26 -15.65 -3.18
C MET A 263 9.73 -14.25 -3.55
N GLY A 264 9.87 -13.35 -2.57
CA GLY A 264 10.39 -12.00 -2.77
C GLY A 264 11.84 -12.00 -3.25
N ILE A 265 12.69 -12.85 -2.67
CA ILE A 265 14.08 -13.03 -3.10
C ILE A 265 14.13 -13.58 -4.54
N ALA A 266 13.35 -14.60 -4.86
CA ALA A 266 13.30 -15.18 -6.20
C ALA A 266 12.85 -14.13 -7.26
N LEU A 267 11.89 -13.29 -6.91
CA LEU A 267 11.45 -12.19 -7.78
C LEU A 267 12.54 -11.12 -7.94
N ALA A 268 13.22 -10.73 -6.85
CA ALA A 268 14.30 -9.77 -6.86
C ALA A 268 15.47 -10.19 -7.77
N LEU A 269 15.87 -11.47 -7.69
CA LEU A 269 16.91 -12.03 -8.53
C LEU A 269 16.53 -12.02 -10.02
N LYS A 270 15.24 -12.19 -10.34
CA LYS A 270 14.74 -12.17 -11.72
C LYS A 270 14.61 -10.77 -12.31
N THR A 271 14.30 -9.78 -11.48
CA THR A 271 14.01 -8.40 -11.92
C THR A 271 15.18 -7.43 -11.77
N ASN A 272 16.33 -7.88 -11.27
CA ASN A 272 17.48 -7.04 -10.88
C ASN A 272 17.09 -5.89 -9.92
N MET A 273 15.97 -6.01 -9.22
CA MET A 273 15.58 -5.05 -8.21
C MET A 273 16.48 -5.19 -6.97
N ASN A 274 17.01 -4.08 -6.49
CA ASN A 274 17.83 -4.06 -5.28
C ASN A 274 16.96 -4.19 -4.01
N LEU A 275 16.25 -5.35 -3.90
CA LEU A 275 15.37 -5.66 -2.77
C LEU A 275 16.16 -6.22 -1.57
N LEU A 276 17.42 -6.60 -1.78
CA LEU A 276 18.21 -7.39 -0.82
C LEU A 276 19.07 -6.50 0.09
N GLN A 277 18.45 -5.65 0.91
CA GLN A 277 19.14 -5.04 2.05
C GLN A 277 18.87 -5.91 3.29
N PRO A 278 19.88 -6.66 3.81
CA PRO A 278 19.67 -7.60 4.93
C PRO A 278 19.09 -6.93 6.17
N GLU A 279 19.48 -5.71 6.45
CA GLU A 279 19.00 -4.93 7.61
C GLU A 279 17.49 -4.68 7.52
N TYR A 280 16.96 -4.37 6.33
CA TYR A 280 15.52 -4.22 6.10
C TYR A 280 14.75 -5.51 6.43
N PHE A 281 15.23 -6.66 5.96
CA PHE A 281 14.56 -7.93 6.20
C PHE A 281 14.54 -8.32 7.68
N ILE A 282 15.66 -8.15 8.38
CA ILE A 282 15.79 -8.50 9.80
C ILE A 282 14.78 -7.71 10.64
N PHE A 283 14.74 -6.38 10.50
CA PHE A 283 13.83 -5.54 11.29
C PHE A 283 12.38 -5.71 10.87
N THR A 284 12.10 -5.82 9.58
CA THR A 284 10.75 -6.11 9.09
C THR A 284 10.23 -7.43 9.65
N PHE A 285 11.05 -8.48 9.62
CA PHE A 285 10.70 -9.79 10.16
C PHE A 285 10.47 -9.73 11.67
N MET A 286 11.31 -9.01 12.40
CA MET A 286 11.18 -8.84 13.84
C MET A 286 9.88 -8.10 14.23
N TYR A 287 9.58 -6.97 13.56
CA TYR A 287 8.32 -6.26 13.81
C TYR A 287 7.10 -7.06 13.38
N ALA A 288 7.22 -7.85 12.34
CA ALA A 288 6.13 -8.72 11.91
C ALA A 288 5.85 -9.83 12.92
N ILE A 289 6.88 -10.48 13.50
CA ILE A 289 6.69 -11.50 14.55
C ILE A 289 6.08 -10.85 15.81
N LEU A 290 6.65 -9.74 16.30
CA LEU A 290 6.14 -9.05 17.49
C LEU A 290 4.70 -8.56 17.27
N GLY A 291 4.43 -7.95 16.12
CA GLY A 291 3.09 -7.52 15.73
C GLY A 291 2.12 -8.68 15.65
N TYR A 292 2.55 -9.79 15.06
CA TYR A 292 1.72 -11.00 14.97
C TYR A 292 1.30 -11.51 16.35
N VAL A 293 2.26 -11.71 17.27
CA VAL A 293 1.97 -12.22 18.61
C VAL A 293 1.07 -11.24 19.39
N PHE A 294 1.31 -9.94 19.25
CA PHE A 294 0.49 -8.89 19.84
C PHE A 294 -0.96 -8.95 19.33
N TYR A 295 -1.16 -9.00 18.03
CA TYR A 295 -2.50 -9.09 17.44
C TYR A 295 -3.17 -10.44 17.70
N ALA A 296 -2.42 -11.55 17.73
CA ALA A 296 -2.95 -12.85 18.12
C ALA A 296 -3.54 -12.81 19.54
N ALA A 297 -2.87 -12.13 20.48
CA ALA A 297 -3.42 -11.92 21.81
C ALA A 297 -4.70 -11.06 21.79
N ILE A 298 -4.78 -10.04 20.92
CA ILE A 298 -6.02 -9.25 20.72
C ILE A 298 -7.14 -10.14 20.15
N PHE A 299 -6.86 -10.96 19.16
CA PHE A 299 -7.84 -11.89 18.59
C PHE A 299 -8.34 -12.91 19.63
N VAL A 300 -7.45 -13.41 20.49
CA VAL A 300 -7.88 -14.30 21.61
C VAL A 300 -8.76 -13.55 22.58
N ALA A 301 -8.35 -12.36 23.05
CA ALA A 301 -9.11 -11.59 24.03
C ALA A 301 -10.49 -11.22 23.51
N ALA A 302 -10.57 -10.73 22.27
CA ALA A 302 -11.83 -10.28 21.68
C ALA A 302 -12.68 -11.44 21.13
N GLY A 303 -12.05 -12.51 20.63
CA GLY A 303 -12.73 -13.63 19.99
C GLY A 303 -13.23 -14.71 20.95
N SER A 304 -12.56 -14.92 22.10
CA SER A 304 -12.95 -15.98 23.05
C SER A 304 -14.38 -15.85 23.62
N PRO A 305 -14.95 -14.62 23.82
CA PRO A 305 -16.34 -14.45 24.24
C PRO A 305 -17.37 -14.78 23.15
N ALA A 306 -16.99 -14.87 21.89
CA ALA A 306 -17.91 -15.12 20.78
C ALA A 306 -18.63 -16.48 20.97
N THR A 307 -19.94 -16.49 20.64
CA THR A 307 -20.81 -17.67 20.73
C THR A 307 -21.33 -18.10 19.37
N THR A 308 -21.29 -17.24 18.37
CA THR A 308 -21.77 -17.49 17.01
C THR A 308 -20.72 -17.12 15.96
N GLU A 309 -20.78 -17.73 14.78
CA GLU A 309 -19.92 -17.37 13.64
C GLU A 309 -20.08 -15.92 13.23
N GLN A 310 -21.28 -15.37 13.31
CA GLN A 310 -21.57 -13.98 12.95
C GLN A 310 -20.87 -13.01 13.91
N GLU A 311 -20.87 -13.29 15.21
CA GLU A 311 -20.12 -12.51 16.20
C GLU A 311 -18.61 -12.59 15.97
N ALA A 312 -18.09 -13.78 15.70
CA ALA A 312 -16.69 -13.98 15.38
C ALA A 312 -16.26 -13.19 14.16
N GLN A 313 -17.07 -13.16 13.09
CA GLN A 313 -16.82 -12.37 11.89
C GLN A 313 -16.86 -10.86 12.17
N GLN A 314 -17.81 -10.36 12.96
CA GLN A 314 -17.87 -8.94 13.33
C GLN A 314 -16.63 -8.50 14.13
N ILE A 315 -16.22 -9.29 15.12
CA ILE A 315 -15.02 -9.01 15.92
C ILE A 315 -13.79 -8.96 15.01
N THR A 316 -13.66 -9.94 14.14
CA THR A 316 -12.56 -10.00 13.16
C THR A 316 -12.58 -8.78 12.24
N ALA A 317 -13.74 -8.33 11.79
CA ALA A 317 -13.88 -7.15 10.93
C ALA A 317 -13.42 -5.87 11.63
N TYR A 318 -13.75 -5.65 12.91
CA TYR A 318 -13.28 -4.49 13.66
C TYR A 318 -11.76 -4.48 13.86
N ILE A 319 -11.18 -5.63 14.20
CA ILE A 319 -9.71 -5.76 14.32
C ILE A 319 -9.05 -5.52 12.95
N SER A 320 -9.64 -6.04 11.87
CA SER A 320 -9.16 -5.85 10.50
C SER A 320 -9.16 -4.37 10.10
N MET A 321 -10.23 -3.65 10.42
CA MET A 321 -10.33 -2.20 10.14
C MET A 321 -9.22 -1.42 10.85
N LEU A 322 -8.92 -1.78 12.09
CA LEU A 322 -7.84 -1.15 12.85
C LEU A 322 -6.46 -1.44 12.24
N MET A 323 -6.24 -2.65 11.73
CA MET A 323 -4.99 -3.05 11.08
C MET A 323 -4.79 -2.43 9.69
N VAL A 324 -5.88 -2.15 8.97
CA VAL A 324 -5.83 -1.54 7.63
C VAL A 324 -5.58 -0.02 7.71
N ALA A 325 -5.88 0.62 8.83
CA ALA A 325 -5.68 2.07 9.02
C ALA A 325 -4.27 2.58 8.65
N PRO A 326 -3.15 1.88 8.96
CA PRO A 326 -1.82 2.29 8.53
C PRO A 326 -1.60 2.38 7.02
N LEU A 327 -2.40 1.69 6.20
CA LEU A 327 -2.31 1.83 4.74
C LEU A 327 -2.62 3.26 4.28
N ALA A 328 -3.60 3.93 4.91
CA ALA A 328 -3.92 5.33 4.63
C ALA A 328 -2.78 6.27 5.04
N LEU A 329 -1.97 5.89 6.03
CA LEU A 329 -0.85 6.67 6.53
C LEU A 329 0.44 6.48 5.71
N THR A 330 0.46 5.54 4.75
CA THR A 330 1.69 5.20 4.01
C THR A 330 2.28 6.41 3.30
N LEU A 331 1.47 7.22 2.61
CA LEU A 331 1.96 8.43 1.93
C LEU A 331 2.55 9.45 2.91
N LEU A 332 1.94 9.63 4.08
CA LEU A 332 2.46 10.51 5.13
C LEU A 332 3.84 10.03 5.60
N VAL A 333 3.98 8.72 5.86
CA VAL A 333 5.24 8.12 6.30
C VAL A 333 6.29 8.21 5.20
N MET A 334 5.92 8.04 3.93
CA MET A 334 6.84 8.14 2.79
C MET A 334 7.39 9.54 2.58
N GLN A 335 6.55 10.56 2.74
CA GLN A 335 6.99 11.95 2.57
C GLN A 335 7.92 12.39 3.70
N ASN A 336 7.61 12.03 4.94
CA ASN A 336 8.36 12.48 6.12
C ASN A 336 8.46 11.39 7.20
N PRO A 337 9.30 10.35 7.02
CA PRO A 337 9.39 9.21 7.95
C PRO A 337 9.88 9.60 9.36
N ASN A 338 10.56 10.74 9.48
CA ASN A 338 11.09 11.25 10.75
C ASN A 338 10.28 12.40 11.35
N SER A 339 9.10 12.74 10.79
CA SER A 339 8.23 13.76 11.37
C SER A 339 7.75 13.36 12.76
N LEU A 340 7.46 14.37 13.60
CA LEU A 340 6.99 14.15 14.97
C LEU A 340 5.73 13.28 15.00
N ILE A 341 4.80 13.50 14.06
CA ILE A 341 3.55 12.73 13.95
C ILE A 341 3.86 11.25 13.73
N VAL A 342 4.73 10.93 12.75
CA VAL A 342 5.10 9.55 12.44
C VAL A 342 5.84 8.90 13.61
N LYS A 343 6.71 9.64 14.31
CA LYS A 343 7.37 9.17 15.53
C LYS A 343 6.36 8.83 16.62
N VAL A 344 5.41 9.72 16.91
CA VAL A 344 4.35 9.47 17.90
C VAL A 344 3.53 8.24 17.53
N LEU A 345 3.10 8.12 16.26
CA LEU A 345 2.36 6.95 15.76
C LEU A 345 3.16 5.64 15.91
N SER A 346 4.50 5.70 15.79
CA SER A 346 5.37 4.54 15.99
C SER A 346 5.40 4.04 17.44
N TYR A 347 4.98 4.86 18.42
CA TYR A 347 4.90 4.48 19.83
C TYR A 347 3.48 4.08 20.28
N ILE A 348 2.53 3.98 19.38
CA ILE A 348 1.19 3.42 19.67
C ILE A 348 1.24 1.92 19.38
N PRO A 349 1.17 1.01 20.38
CA PRO A 349 1.44 -0.43 20.21
C PRO A 349 0.65 -1.10 19.08
N VAL A 350 -0.60 -0.66 18.88
CA VAL A 350 -1.46 -1.15 17.80
C VAL A 350 -0.94 -0.75 16.42
N LEU A 351 -0.31 0.43 16.28
CA LEU A 351 0.20 0.93 14.99
C LEU A 351 1.68 0.62 14.80
N THR A 352 2.44 0.42 15.90
CA THR A 352 3.89 0.22 15.90
C THR A 352 4.37 -0.79 14.85
N PRO A 353 3.84 -2.02 14.75
CA PRO A 353 4.36 -2.99 13.79
C PRO A 353 4.25 -2.50 12.35
N SER A 354 3.09 -1.93 11.99
CA SER A 354 2.82 -1.46 10.63
C SER A 354 3.62 -0.20 10.28
N ILE A 355 3.67 0.78 11.19
CA ILE A 355 4.40 2.04 10.97
C ILE A 355 5.91 1.78 10.94
N MET A 356 6.44 0.90 11.81
CA MET A 356 7.86 0.59 11.81
C MET A 356 8.29 -0.23 10.59
N VAL A 357 7.46 -1.15 10.08
CA VAL A 357 7.71 -1.82 8.80
C VAL A 357 7.79 -0.80 7.65
N LEU A 358 6.91 0.20 7.60
CA LEU A 358 6.98 1.28 6.63
C LEU A 358 8.25 2.13 6.80
N ARG A 359 8.54 2.59 8.01
CA ARG A 359 9.72 3.45 8.28
C ARG A 359 11.02 2.76 7.91
N VAL A 360 11.20 1.50 8.33
CA VAL A 360 12.40 0.72 8.01
C VAL A 360 12.58 0.54 6.51
N SER A 361 11.49 0.39 5.74
CA SER A 361 11.58 0.22 4.28
C SER A 361 11.95 1.51 3.53
N ILE A 362 11.57 2.67 4.08
CA ILE A 362 11.79 3.97 3.45
C ILE A 362 13.15 4.56 3.88
N GLN A 363 13.31 4.72 5.18
CA GLN A 363 14.52 5.25 5.80
C GLN A 363 14.68 4.61 7.18
N MET A 364 15.83 3.99 7.43
CA MET A 364 16.12 3.34 8.71
C MET A 364 16.00 4.36 9.85
N PRO A 365 15.15 4.10 10.86
CA PRO A 365 15.12 4.94 12.07
C PRO A 365 16.39 4.78 12.89
N SER A 366 16.66 5.72 13.80
CA SER A 366 17.78 5.59 14.72
C SER A 366 17.69 4.30 15.53
N MET A 367 18.84 3.68 15.85
CA MET A 367 18.88 2.42 16.61
C MET A 367 18.16 2.54 17.95
N TRP A 368 18.20 3.70 18.58
CA TRP A 368 17.47 3.96 19.82
C TRP A 368 15.96 3.94 19.66
N GLU A 369 15.43 4.49 18.56
CA GLU A 369 14.00 4.40 18.24
C GLU A 369 13.58 2.95 17.98
N ILE A 370 14.42 2.18 17.28
CA ILE A 370 14.18 0.76 17.01
C ILE A 370 14.13 -0.02 18.33
N LEU A 371 15.14 0.14 19.18
CA LEU A 371 15.20 -0.56 20.48
C LEU A 371 14.04 -0.17 21.40
N ALA A 372 13.69 1.12 21.45
CA ALA A 372 12.58 1.62 22.25
C ALA A 372 11.22 1.06 21.78
N THR A 373 10.99 1.01 20.47
CA THR A 373 9.73 0.47 19.91
C THR A 373 9.66 -1.05 20.03
N ILE A 374 10.79 -1.78 19.97
CA ILE A 374 10.84 -3.22 20.26
C ILE A 374 10.52 -3.47 21.73
N ALA A 375 11.15 -2.74 22.64
CA ALA A 375 10.88 -2.87 24.08
C ALA A 375 9.40 -2.56 24.38
N LEU A 376 8.84 -1.51 23.78
CA LEU A 376 7.43 -1.18 23.86
C LEU A 376 6.55 -2.35 23.38
N MET A 377 6.88 -2.94 22.23
CA MET A 377 6.12 -4.07 21.68
C MET A 377 6.18 -5.31 22.57
N ILE A 378 7.36 -5.62 23.14
CA ILE A 378 7.51 -6.75 24.07
C ILE A 378 6.65 -6.52 25.31
N VAL A 379 6.71 -5.35 25.93
CA VAL A 379 5.91 -5.01 27.11
C VAL A 379 4.43 -5.04 26.78
N SER A 380 4.01 -4.39 25.70
CA SER A 380 2.60 -4.36 25.27
C SER A 380 2.07 -5.74 24.94
N THR A 381 2.88 -6.59 24.31
CA THR A 381 2.52 -7.99 24.02
C THR A 381 2.35 -8.79 25.30
N ALA A 382 3.27 -8.64 26.27
CA ALA A 382 3.16 -9.31 27.56
C ALA A 382 1.88 -8.89 28.32
N VAL A 383 1.59 -7.60 28.36
CA VAL A 383 0.37 -7.06 28.96
C VAL A 383 -0.88 -7.60 28.24
N MET A 384 -0.87 -7.58 26.90
CA MET A 384 -2.02 -8.05 26.11
C MET A 384 -2.24 -9.56 26.27
N MET A 385 -1.17 -10.37 26.34
CA MET A 385 -1.24 -11.81 26.63
C MET A 385 -1.79 -12.07 28.03
N TRP A 386 -1.43 -11.25 29.02
CA TRP A 386 -1.98 -11.35 30.37
C TRP A 386 -3.47 -11.04 30.40
N ILE A 387 -3.92 -9.95 29.73
CA ILE A 387 -5.33 -9.60 29.57
C ILE A 387 -6.09 -10.72 28.86
N ALA A 388 -5.54 -11.18 27.72
CA ALA A 388 -6.13 -12.25 26.94
C ALA A 388 -6.29 -13.53 27.78
N GLY A 389 -5.32 -13.87 28.64
CA GLY A 389 -5.36 -15.02 29.52
C GLY A 389 -6.50 -14.96 30.55
N LYS A 390 -6.73 -13.79 31.13
CA LYS A 390 -7.83 -13.60 32.07
C LYS A 390 -9.20 -13.70 31.37
N ILE A 391 -9.38 -12.99 30.25
CA ILE A 391 -10.62 -13.04 29.48
C ILE A 391 -10.88 -14.47 28.98
N PHE A 392 -9.88 -15.12 28.41
CA PHE A 392 -10.00 -16.48 27.87
C PHE A 392 -10.43 -17.49 28.92
N ARG A 393 -9.83 -17.43 30.14
CA ARG A 393 -10.16 -18.34 31.23
C ARG A 393 -11.64 -18.33 31.61
N ILE A 394 -12.28 -17.14 31.62
CA ILE A 394 -13.68 -16.99 31.97
C ILE A 394 -14.57 -17.25 30.74
N ALA A 395 -14.20 -16.68 29.60
CA ALA A 395 -14.99 -16.75 28.38
C ALA A 395 -15.16 -18.18 27.84
N ILE A 396 -14.13 -19.03 28.01
CA ILE A 396 -14.13 -20.41 27.50
C ILE A 396 -15.19 -21.28 28.17
N LEU A 397 -15.55 -20.97 29.41
CA LEU A 397 -16.55 -21.68 30.20
C LEU A 397 -17.92 -20.98 30.18
N SER A 398 -18.01 -19.81 29.57
CA SER A 398 -19.28 -19.06 29.50
C SER A 398 -20.05 -19.45 28.24
N TYR A 399 -21.28 -19.98 28.45
CA TYR A 399 -22.21 -20.35 27.39
C TYR A 399 -23.45 -19.44 27.41
N GLY A 400 -23.94 -19.12 26.24
CA GLY A 400 -25.33 -18.63 26.06
C GLY A 400 -25.56 -17.11 26.20
N LYS A 401 -24.67 -16.31 26.78
CA LYS A 401 -24.84 -14.86 26.88
C LYS A 401 -23.58 -14.13 26.46
N ARG A 402 -23.76 -13.12 25.60
CA ARG A 402 -22.67 -12.23 25.18
C ARG A 402 -22.30 -11.30 26.34
N PRO A 403 -21.02 -11.29 26.79
CA PRO A 403 -20.62 -10.37 27.85
C PRO A 403 -20.61 -8.93 27.32
N THR A 404 -21.02 -8.01 28.18
CA THR A 404 -20.90 -6.57 27.95
C THR A 404 -19.45 -6.11 28.13
N LEU A 405 -19.08 -4.95 27.57
CA LEU A 405 -17.74 -4.37 27.77
C LEU A 405 -17.42 -4.16 29.25
N VAL A 406 -18.42 -3.84 30.07
CA VAL A 406 -18.28 -3.68 31.55
C VAL A 406 -17.94 -5.02 32.21
N GLU A 407 -18.60 -6.10 31.81
CA GLU A 407 -18.31 -7.45 32.31
C GLU A 407 -16.91 -7.88 31.90
N LEU A 408 -16.48 -7.61 30.65
CA LEU A 408 -15.10 -7.89 30.21
C LEU A 408 -14.06 -7.14 31.06
N PHE A 409 -14.34 -5.89 31.43
CA PHE A 409 -13.46 -5.12 32.31
C PHE A 409 -13.37 -5.70 33.71
N HIS A 410 -14.50 -6.22 34.24
CA HIS A 410 -14.51 -6.95 35.50
C HIS A 410 -13.66 -8.23 35.44
N TRP A 411 -13.75 -8.99 34.35
CA TRP A 411 -12.96 -10.22 34.16
C TRP A 411 -11.46 -9.99 34.12
N VAL A 412 -11.03 -8.81 33.66
CA VAL A 412 -9.62 -8.42 33.69
C VAL A 412 -9.15 -8.05 35.10
N ARG A 413 -10.06 -7.57 35.94
CA ARG A 413 -9.75 -7.13 37.31
C ARG A 413 -9.70 -8.31 38.29
N GLU A 414 -10.48 -9.35 38.09
CA GLU A 414 -10.42 -10.61 38.83
C GLU A 414 -9.20 -11.48 38.38
#